data_8007b699e8b6164bb9b02086f9c222e5
#
_entry.id   8007b699e8b6164bb9b02086f9c222e5
#
_cell.length_a   1.000
_cell.length_b   1.000
_cell.length_c   1.000
_cell.angle_alpha   90.00
_cell.angle_beta   90.00
_cell.angle_gamma   90.00
#
_symmetry.space_group_name_H-M   'P 1'
#
loop_
_entity.id
_entity.type
_entity.pdbx_description
1 polymer ?
#
loop_
_entity_poly.entity_id
_entity_poly.type
_entity_poly.pdbx_seq_one_letter_code
_entity_poly.pdbx_strand_id
1 'polypeptide(L)'
;MKIQIIPCLQDNYSYLIIDEENNTACVIDPSEADPIIEYLENNKIKLNFILNTHHHYDHVGGNQKLKEKYGASVVGYVGDKQRIPEIDILLDDQETWVCENFEARIIYIPGHTLGHICFYFYKEESVFTGDTLFSLGCGRIFEGTYSQMFDSLMKFKKLPENTKVYCGHEYTKKNSDFCLTHDASNNDLKTKIHHIDEKLKSGLPTVPSTIKDELECNIFLRSNNLETFSKLRDLKDNF
;
A
#
# COMPACT_ATOMS: atom_id res chain seq x y z
N MET A 1 5.07 17.47 2.70
CA MET A 1 5.68 16.17 3.14
C MET A 1 6.45 15.54 1.99
N LYS A 2 7.54 14.85 2.29
CA LYS A 2 8.31 14.03 1.33
C LYS A 2 8.01 12.56 1.57
N ILE A 3 7.76 11.79 0.51
CA ILE A 3 7.59 10.33 0.61
C ILE A 3 8.86 9.66 0.09
N GLN A 4 9.45 8.81 0.93
CA GLN A 4 10.63 8.02 0.60
C GLN A 4 10.27 6.54 0.57
N ILE A 5 10.55 5.87 -0.53
CA ILE A 5 10.39 4.43 -0.69
C ILE A 5 11.62 3.75 -0.09
N ILE A 6 11.43 2.79 0.81
CA ILE A 6 12.47 1.95 1.37
C ILE A 6 12.22 0.51 0.91
N PRO A 7 13.03 -0.02 0.00
CA PRO A 7 12.96 -1.45 -0.35
C PRO A 7 13.33 -2.29 0.87
N CYS A 8 12.54 -3.30 1.14
CA CYS A 8 12.69 -4.22 2.27
C CYS A 8 12.51 -5.66 1.80
N LEU A 9 13.08 -6.62 2.52
CA LEU A 9 13.01 -8.03 2.22
C LEU A 9 13.36 -8.34 0.74
N GLN A 10 12.54 -9.16 0.06
CA GLN A 10 12.77 -9.54 -1.33
C GLN A 10 12.08 -8.58 -2.31
N ASP A 11 10.85 -8.17 -2.00
CA ASP A 11 10.00 -7.36 -2.90
C ASP A 11 9.05 -6.43 -2.15
N ASN A 12 9.18 -6.29 -0.83
CA ASN A 12 8.37 -5.40 -0.01
C ASN A 12 8.82 -3.94 -0.14
N TYR A 13 7.87 -3.04 0.02
CA TYR A 13 8.12 -1.61 0.20
C TYR A 13 7.58 -1.12 1.54
N SER A 14 8.45 -0.48 2.31
CA SER A 14 8.07 0.38 3.43
C SER A 14 8.17 1.84 2.97
N TYR A 15 7.34 2.72 3.54
CA TYR A 15 7.30 4.12 3.12
C TYR A 15 7.52 5.05 4.29
N LEU A 16 8.53 5.92 4.20
CA LEU A 16 8.70 7.03 5.13
C LEU A 16 7.96 8.27 4.61
N ILE A 17 7.08 8.82 5.41
CA ILE A 17 6.45 10.11 5.17
C ILE A 17 7.14 11.10 6.08
N ILE A 18 7.90 12.02 5.49
CA ILE A 18 8.86 12.88 6.18
C ILE A 18 8.33 14.32 6.20
N ASP A 19 8.21 14.85 7.39
CA ASP A 19 8.07 16.28 7.63
C ASP A 19 9.47 16.93 7.65
N GLU A 20 9.86 17.53 6.53
CA GLU A 20 11.18 18.11 6.35
C GLU A 20 11.39 19.38 7.20
N GLU A 21 10.31 20.07 7.63
CA GLU A 21 10.41 21.26 8.46
C GLU A 21 10.78 20.91 9.92
N ASN A 22 10.24 19.80 10.42
CA ASN A 22 10.45 19.36 11.80
C ASN A 22 11.45 18.21 11.93
N ASN A 23 11.97 17.67 10.82
CA ASN A 23 12.83 16.48 10.77
C ASN A 23 12.19 15.28 11.50
N THR A 24 10.89 15.07 11.33
CA THR A 24 10.15 13.94 11.87
C THR A 24 9.55 13.09 10.77
N ALA A 25 9.26 11.83 11.06
CA ALA A 25 8.65 10.93 10.09
C ALA A 25 7.62 9.99 10.74
N CYS A 26 6.69 9.50 9.92
CA CYS A 26 6.02 8.24 10.16
C CYS A 26 6.46 7.21 9.09
N VAL A 27 6.41 5.92 9.45
CA VAL A 27 6.68 4.81 8.53
C VAL A 27 5.41 4.00 8.31
N ILE A 28 5.12 3.66 7.05
CA ILE A 28 4.04 2.74 6.69
C ILE A 28 4.65 1.35 6.46
N ASP A 29 4.06 0.35 7.10
CA ASP A 29 4.36 -1.08 6.95
C ASP A 29 5.87 -1.38 6.99
N PRO A 30 6.54 -1.20 8.15
CA PRO A 30 7.95 -1.52 8.26
C PRO A 30 8.17 -3.03 8.23
N SER A 31 8.44 -3.55 7.03
CA SER A 31 8.68 -4.99 6.81
C SER A 31 9.87 -5.51 7.63
N GLU A 32 10.90 -4.70 7.71
CA GLU A 32 12.09 -4.90 8.54
C GLU A 32 12.64 -3.54 9.02
N ALA A 33 13.35 -3.55 10.13
CA ALA A 33 13.77 -2.29 10.76
C ALA A 33 15.06 -1.70 10.21
N ASP A 34 16.04 -2.54 9.82
CA ASP A 34 17.40 -2.07 9.55
C ASP A 34 17.54 -1.08 8.39
N PRO A 35 16.93 -1.29 7.22
CA PRO A 35 16.98 -0.31 6.14
C PRO A 35 16.33 1.03 6.51
N ILE A 36 15.28 0.98 7.32
CA ILE A 36 14.57 2.16 7.80
C ILE A 36 15.45 2.94 8.77
N ILE A 37 16.08 2.25 9.73
CA ILE A 37 17.00 2.84 10.70
C ILE A 37 18.18 3.51 9.97
N GLU A 38 18.78 2.82 9.01
CA GLU A 38 19.89 3.34 8.23
C GLU A 38 19.53 4.67 7.53
N TYR A 39 18.36 4.70 6.89
CA TYR A 39 17.87 5.91 6.23
C TYR A 39 17.64 7.06 7.21
N LEU A 40 16.95 6.78 8.33
CA LEU A 40 16.62 7.78 9.35
C LEU A 40 17.88 8.37 10.00
N GLU A 41 18.87 7.53 10.35
CA GLU A 41 20.13 7.98 10.97
C GLU A 41 20.98 8.80 10.01
N ASN A 42 21.14 8.35 8.76
CA ASN A 42 21.90 9.07 7.73
C ASN A 42 21.32 10.45 7.44
N ASN A 43 20.02 10.64 7.57
CA ASN A 43 19.32 11.88 7.32
C ASN A 43 18.97 12.67 8.59
N LYS A 44 19.29 12.16 9.79
CA LYS A 44 18.98 12.77 11.10
C LYS A 44 17.49 13.05 11.30
N ILE A 45 16.65 12.08 10.91
CA ILE A 45 15.21 12.16 11.02
C ILE A 45 14.76 11.33 12.23
N LYS A 46 13.85 11.88 13.04
CA LYS A 46 13.23 11.18 14.16
C LYS A 46 11.96 10.46 13.69
N LEU A 47 11.84 9.17 14.01
CA LEU A 47 10.62 8.42 13.78
C LEU A 47 9.64 8.63 14.95
N ASN A 48 8.43 9.12 14.67
CA ASN A 48 7.40 9.37 15.68
C ASN A 48 6.26 8.35 15.63
N PHE A 49 5.93 7.82 14.44
CA PHE A 49 4.82 6.88 14.28
C PHE A 49 5.16 5.73 13.34
N ILE A 50 4.58 4.57 13.63
CA ILE A 50 4.60 3.37 12.80
C ILE A 50 3.14 3.06 12.45
N LEU A 51 2.80 3.08 11.15
CA LEU A 51 1.44 2.91 10.66
C LEU A 51 1.34 1.55 9.95
N ASN A 52 0.47 0.65 10.43
CA ASN A 52 0.30 -0.66 9.82
C ASN A 52 -1.03 -0.75 9.07
N THR A 53 -0.97 -1.12 7.79
CA THR A 53 -2.16 -1.36 6.98
C THR A 53 -2.86 -2.64 7.39
N HIS A 54 -2.10 -3.68 7.74
CA HIS A 54 -2.61 -4.96 8.23
C HIS A 54 -1.52 -5.72 9.01
N HIS A 55 -1.85 -6.91 9.52
CA HIS A 55 -1.03 -7.62 10.52
C HIS A 55 -0.02 -8.62 9.95
N HIS A 56 0.07 -8.84 8.64
CA HIS A 56 1.02 -9.81 8.09
C HIS A 56 2.45 -9.46 8.48
N TYR A 57 3.26 -10.50 8.75
CA TYR A 57 4.60 -10.36 9.32
C TYR A 57 5.51 -9.45 8.48
N ASP A 58 5.41 -9.55 7.18
CA ASP A 58 6.18 -8.75 6.23
C ASP A 58 5.70 -7.28 6.09
N HIS A 59 4.73 -6.85 6.93
CA HIS A 59 4.29 -5.47 7.08
C HIS A 59 4.51 -4.94 8.51
N VAL A 60 4.72 -5.82 9.49
CA VAL A 60 4.87 -5.45 10.90
C VAL A 60 6.19 -5.91 11.52
N GLY A 61 7.05 -6.59 10.74
CA GLY A 61 8.28 -7.21 11.26
C GLY A 61 9.28 -6.21 11.87
N GLY A 62 9.26 -4.97 11.45
CA GLY A 62 10.08 -3.89 12.00
C GLY A 62 9.53 -3.20 13.25
N ASN A 63 8.22 -3.40 13.59
CA ASN A 63 7.54 -2.64 14.63
C ASN A 63 8.29 -2.59 15.95
N GLN A 64 8.58 -3.75 16.53
CA GLN A 64 9.20 -3.85 17.86
C GLN A 64 10.54 -3.10 17.90
N LYS A 65 11.44 -3.40 16.97
CA LYS A 65 12.79 -2.81 16.95
C LYS A 65 12.76 -1.30 16.73
N LEU A 66 11.86 -0.80 15.86
CA LEU A 66 11.69 0.63 15.61
C LEU A 66 11.09 1.33 16.85
N LYS A 67 10.08 0.74 17.48
CA LYS A 67 9.48 1.27 18.71
C LYS A 67 10.49 1.33 19.86
N GLU A 68 11.24 0.26 20.08
CA GLU A 68 12.30 0.23 21.12
C GLU A 68 13.37 1.29 20.89
N LYS A 69 13.76 1.52 19.63
CA LYS A 69 14.83 2.47 19.30
C LYS A 69 14.40 3.93 19.35
N TYR A 70 13.21 4.25 18.84
CA TYR A 70 12.77 5.64 18.65
C TYR A 70 11.67 6.08 19.62
N GLY A 71 11.05 5.16 20.35
CA GLY A 71 9.86 5.43 21.15
C GLY A 71 8.63 5.77 20.30
N ALA A 72 8.62 5.35 19.02
CA ALA A 72 7.54 5.61 18.08
C ALA A 72 6.26 4.88 18.48
N SER A 73 5.10 5.54 18.32
CA SER A 73 3.80 4.93 18.57
C SER A 73 3.34 4.08 17.38
N VAL A 74 2.90 2.86 17.64
CA VAL A 74 2.35 1.95 16.62
C VAL A 74 0.87 2.18 16.47
N VAL A 75 0.42 2.39 15.24
CA VAL A 75 -0.94 2.77 14.84
C VAL A 75 -1.49 1.72 13.88
N GLY A 76 -2.71 1.25 14.09
CA GLY A 76 -3.34 0.28 13.20
C GLY A 76 -4.83 0.10 13.49
N TYR A 77 -5.46 -0.84 12.76
CA TYR A 77 -6.89 -1.07 12.85
C TYR A 77 -7.32 -1.69 14.19
N VAL A 78 -8.41 -1.20 14.75
CA VAL A 78 -8.95 -1.69 16.04
C VAL A 78 -9.26 -3.18 16.03
N GLY A 79 -9.72 -3.73 14.90
CA GLY A 79 -10.01 -5.15 14.74
C GLY A 79 -8.76 -6.05 14.75
N ASP A 80 -7.58 -5.48 14.50
CA ASP A 80 -6.29 -6.17 14.52
C ASP A 80 -5.46 -5.95 15.79
N LYS A 81 -6.07 -5.41 16.84
CA LYS A 81 -5.44 -5.09 18.13
C LYS A 81 -4.58 -6.24 18.70
N GLN A 82 -5.01 -7.49 18.50
CA GLN A 82 -4.29 -8.66 19.03
C GLN A 82 -3.28 -9.25 18.03
N ARG A 83 -3.29 -8.78 16.79
CA ARG A 83 -2.49 -9.34 15.69
C ARG A 83 -1.34 -8.42 15.26
N ILE A 84 -1.50 -7.10 15.40
CA ILE A 84 -0.42 -6.14 15.15
C ILE A 84 0.45 -6.02 16.40
N PRO A 85 1.76 -6.37 16.31
CA PRO A 85 2.67 -6.28 17.46
C PRO A 85 2.82 -4.84 17.92
N GLU A 86 2.88 -4.64 19.25
CA GLU A 86 3.21 -3.37 19.88
C GLU A 86 2.22 -2.21 19.60
N ILE A 87 0.98 -2.50 19.17
CA ILE A 87 0.01 -1.48 18.80
C ILE A 87 -0.38 -0.60 20.01
N ASP A 88 -0.32 0.73 19.83
CA ASP A 88 -0.64 1.75 20.85
C ASP A 88 -1.94 2.50 20.51
N ILE A 89 -2.12 2.85 19.24
CA ILE A 89 -3.22 3.69 18.77
C ILE A 89 -4.12 2.86 17.85
N LEU A 90 -5.38 2.78 18.21
CA LEU A 90 -6.39 2.01 17.48
C LEU A 90 -7.23 2.95 16.63
N LEU A 91 -7.39 2.62 15.35
CA LEU A 91 -8.17 3.39 14.39
C LEU A 91 -9.35 2.57 13.87
N ASP A 92 -10.44 3.24 13.52
CA ASP A 92 -11.61 2.64 12.89
C ASP A 92 -11.86 3.24 11.50
N ASP A 93 -12.82 2.66 10.75
CA ASP A 93 -13.20 3.12 9.42
C ASP A 93 -13.72 4.56 9.46
N GLN A 94 -13.40 5.31 8.41
CA GLN A 94 -13.79 6.72 8.22
C GLN A 94 -13.22 7.71 9.24
N GLU A 95 -12.37 7.29 10.16
CA GLU A 95 -11.65 8.22 11.03
C GLU A 95 -10.64 9.07 10.25
N THR A 96 -10.36 10.25 10.78
CA THR A 96 -9.21 11.04 10.38
C THR A 96 -8.19 10.97 11.49
N TRP A 97 -7.08 10.29 11.23
CA TRP A 97 -5.94 10.28 12.13
C TRP A 97 -5.15 11.57 11.97
N VAL A 98 -5.00 12.31 13.07
CA VAL A 98 -4.23 13.56 13.12
C VAL A 98 -3.26 13.46 14.29
N CYS A 99 -1.97 13.46 14.01
CA CYS A 99 -0.92 13.48 15.02
C CYS A 99 0.23 14.35 14.56
N GLU A 100 0.57 15.35 15.35
CA GLU A 100 1.56 16.38 14.99
C GLU A 100 1.17 17.03 13.64
N ASN A 101 2.04 16.95 12.64
CA ASN A 101 1.79 17.50 11.30
C ASN A 101 1.29 16.45 10.30
N PHE A 102 1.11 15.19 10.74
CA PHE A 102 0.60 14.12 9.90
C PHE A 102 -0.92 14.04 9.97
N GLU A 103 -1.54 13.89 8.80
CA GLU A 103 -2.99 13.78 8.71
C GLU A 103 -3.39 12.81 7.59
N ALA A 104 -4.12 11.75 7.95
CA ALA A 104 -4.60 10.74 7.01
C ALA A 104 -6.04 10.33 7.30
N ARG A 105 -6.83 10.13 6.25
CA ARG A 105 -8.13 9.45 6.35
C ARG A 105 -7.92 7.95 6.34
N ILE A 106 -8.64 7.26 7.21
CA ILE A 106 -8.61 5.81 7.31
C ILE A 106 -9.77 5.25 6.50
N ILE A 107 -9.47 4.29 5.64
CA ILE A 107 -10.49 3.59 4.84
C ILE A 107 -10.32 2.11 5.11
N TYR A 108 -11.34 1.48 5.67
CA TYR A 108 -11.37 0.03 5.90
C TYR A 108 -11.58 -0.71 4.59
N ILE A 109 -10.69 -1.63 4.25
CA ILE A 109 -10.60 -2.33 2.95
C ILE A 109 -10.38 -3.84 3.14
N PRO A 110 -11.32 -4.56 3.77
CA PRO A 110 -11.17 -5.99 4.01
C PRO A 110 -11.17 -6.78 2.70
N GLY A 111 -10.50 -7.93 2.73
CA GLY A 111 -10.43 -8.86 1.60
C GLY A 111 -9.16 -9.70 1.69
N HIS A 112 -8.00 -9.09 1.53
CA HIS A 112 -6.70 -9.75 1.74
C HIS A 112 -6.60 -10.26 3.18
N THR A 113 -6.80 -9.40 4.16
CA THR A 113 -7.10 -9.73 5.54
C THR A 113 -8.42 -9.11 5.97
N LEU A 114 -9.00 -9.54 7.09
CA LEU A 114 -10.22 -8.94 7.64
C LEU A 114 -9.97 -7.61 8.34
N GLY A 115 -8.74 -7.37 8.81
CA GLY A 115 -8.38 -6.14 9.51
C GLY A 115 -7.66 -5.11 8.64
N HIS A 116 -7.76 -5.20 7.31
CA HIS A 116 -7.02 -4.34 6.41
C HIS A 116 -7.60 -2.93 6.30
N ILE A 117 -6.74 -1.91 6.49
CA ILE A 117 -7.04 -0.49 6.27
C ILE A 117 -6.05 0.11 5.28
N CYS A 118 -6.39 1.24 4.66
CA CYS A 118 -5.42 2.09 4.00
C CYS A 118 -5.34 3.46 4.66
N PHE A 119 -4.20 4.12 4.51
CA PHE A 119 -3.96 5.49 4.95
C PHE A 119 -3.98 6.40 3.73
N TYR A 120 -4.97 7.31 3.66
CA TYR A 120 -5.07 8.30 2.61
C TYR A 120 -4.62 9.67 3.10
N PHE A 121 -3.37 10.02 2.82
CA PHE A 121 -2.79 11.34 3.04
C PHE A 121 -3.29 12.27 1.93
N TYR A 122 -4.48 12.81 2.12
CA TYR A 122 -5.20 13.52 1.07
C TYR A 122 -4.58 14.88 0.69
N LYS A 123 -3.84 15.52 1.61
CA LYS A 123 -3.08 16.75 1.33
C LYS A 123 -1.89 16.49 0.43
N GLU A 124 -1.29 15.32 0.52
CA GLU A 124 -0.17 14.82 -0.29
C GLU A 124 -0.64 14.07 -1.54
N GLU A 125 -1.96 13.96 -1.74
CA GLU A 125 -2.57 13.21 -2.83
C GLU A 125 -2.01 11.78 -2.93
N SER A 126 -1.85 11.10 -1.78
CA SER A 126 -1.15 9.82 -1.68
C SER A 126 -1.92 8.82 -0.81
N VAL A 127 -2.16 7.61 -1.32
CA VAL A 127 -2.82 6.52 -0.61
C VAL A 127 -1.89 5.31 -0.51
N PHE A 128 -1.80 4.75 0.71
CA PHE A 128 -1.02 3.56 1.02
C PHE A 128 -1.96 2.39 1.19
N THR A 129 -1.96 1.50 0.22
CA THR A 129 -3.00 0.49 0.02
C THR A 129 -2.64 -0.88 0.55
N GLY A 130 -1.41 -1.03 1.09
CA GLY A 130 -0.88 -2.33 1.52
C GLY A 130 -1.10 -3.38 0.44
N ASP A 131 -1.75 -4.47 0.81
CA ASP A 131 -1.97 -5.63 -0.05
C ASP A 131 -3.40 -5.73 -0.60
N THR A 132 -4.12 -4.62 -0.69
CA THR A 132 -5.46 -4.60 -1.31
C THR A 132 -5.38 -4.19 -2.79
N LEU A 133 -4.85 -3.01 -3.10
CA LEU A 133 -4.67 -2.54 -4.48
C LEU A 133 -3.18 -2.47 -4.79
N PHE A 134 -2.73 -3.27 -5.75
CA PHE A 134 -1.38 -3.19 -6.33
C PHE A 134 -1.38 -2.43 -7.65
N SER A 135 -0.21 -1.96 -8.06
CA SER A 135 -0.06 -1.48 -9.42
C SER A 135 -0.42 -2.60 -10.40
N LEU A 136 -1.46 -2.35 -11.21
CA LEU A 136 -2.06 -3.27 -12.18
C LEU A 136 -2.57 -4.61 -11.58
N GLY A 137 -2.89 -4.63 -10.28
CA GLY A 137 -3.31 -5.86 -9.62
C GLY A 137 -4.13 -5.63 -8.36
N CYS A 138 -4.49 -6.72 -7.70
CA CYS A 138 -5.04 -6.73 -6.35
C CYS A 138 -4.50 -7.92 -5.55
N GLY A 139 -4.60 -7.82 -4.23
CA GLY A 139 -4.14 -8.84 -3.31
C GLY A 139 -4.88 -10.17 -3.43
N ARG A 140 -4.19 -11.23 -3.02
CA ARG A 140 -4.82 -12.54 -2.80
C ARG A 140 -5.78 -12.45 -1.60
N ILE A 141 -6.86 -13.20 -1.64
CA ILE A 141 -7.86 -13.23 -0.58
C ILE A 141 -7.51 -14.38 0.38
N PHE A 142 -6.97 -14.04 1.56
CA PHE A 142 -6.62 -15.05 2.57
C PHE A 142 -7.70 -15.22 3.63
N GLU A 143 -8.30 -14.12 4.09
CA GLU A 143 -9.27 -14.15 5.19
C GLU A 143 -10.67 -13.72 4.77
N GLY A 144 -10.76 -12.78 3.85
CA GLY A 144 -12.04 -12.21 3.42
C GLY A 144 -12.74 -13.01 2.33
N THR A 145 -13.68 -12.36 1.67
CA THR A 145 -14.45 -12.90 0.54
C THR A 145 -14.19 -12.09 -0.73
N TYR A 146 -14.53 -12.66 -1.89
CA TYR A 146 -14.50 -11.92 -3.17
C TYR A 146 -15.33 -10.65 -3.12
N SER A 147 -16.50 -10.68 -2.48
CA SER A 147 -17.36 -9.51 -2.32
C SER A 147 -16.66 -8.41 -1.52
N GLN A 148 -16.05 -8.76 -0.39
CA GLN A 148 -15.34 -7.79 0.44
C GLN A 148 -14.17 -7.15 -0.31
N MET A 149 -13.35 -7.94 -1.01
CA MET A 149 -12.24 -7.41 -1.80
C MET A 149 -12.74 -6.53 -2.96
N PHE A 150 -13.80 -6.96 -3.65
CA PHE A 150 -14.41 -6.17 -4.73
C PHE A 150 -14.93 -4.83 -4.22
N ASP A 151 -15.69 -4.82 -3.11
CA ASP A 151 -16.21 -3.60 -2.49
C ASP A 151 -15.07 -2.68 -2.02
N SER A 152 -13.99 -3.25 -1.50
CA SER A 152 -12.79 -2.53 -1.09
C SER A 152 -12.12 -1.84 -2.28
N LEU A 153 -11.97 -2.54 -3.41
CA LEU A 153 -11.44 -1.96 -4.65
C LEU A 153 -12.33 -0.84 -5.18
N MET A 154 -13.66 -0.98 -5.08
CA MET A 154 -14.59 0.07 -5.54
C MET A 154 -14.48 1.37 -4.70
N LYS A 155 -13.96 1.32 -3.47
CA LYS A 155 -13.69 2.53 -2.68
C LYS A 155 -12.60 3.38 -3.31
N PHE A 156 -11.56 2.78 -3.88
CA PHE A 156 -10.47 3.51 -4.54
C PHE A 156 -10.92 4.26 -5.79
N LYS A 157 -11.92 3.78 -6.52
CA LYS A 157 -12.50 4.50 -7.68
C LYS A 157 -13.08 5.89 -7.32
N LYS A 158 -13.34 6.14 -6.04
CA LYS A 158 -13.90 7.41 -5.56
C LYS A 158 -12.83 8.44 -5.23
N LEU A 159 -11.55 8.05 -5.20
CA LEU A 159 -10.43 8.95 -4.97
C LEU A 159 -10.15 9.80 -6.23
N PRO A 160 -9.57 10.99 -6.08
CA PRO A 160 -9.12 11.78 -7.22
C PRO A 160 -8.15 11.00 -8.12
N GLU A 161 -8.27 11.17 -9.43
CA GLU A 161 -7.48 10.43 -10.41
C GLU A 161 -5.96 10.63 -10.29
N ASN A 162 -5.54 11.80 -9.82
CA ASN A 162 -4.13 12.13 -9.59
C ASN A 162 -3.57 11.57 -8.28
N THR A 163 -4.40 10.93 -7.44
CA THR A 163 -3.93 10.30 -6.21
C THR A 163 -2.90 9.22 -6.52
N LYS A 164 -1.72 9.35 -5.92
CA LYS A 164 -0.63 8.37 -6.01
C LYS A 164 -0.93 7.15 -5.17
N VAL A 165 -0.72 5.96 -5.74
CA VAL A 165 -0.99 4.67 -5.11
C VAL A 165 0.33 4.01 -4.74
N TYR A 166 0.53 3.78 -3.45
CA TYR A 166 1.69 3.11 -2.86
C TYR A 166 1.23 1.77 -2.26
N CYS A 167 1.63 0.67 -2.87
CA CYS A 167 1.27 -0.69 -2.46
C CYS A 167 2.41 -1.42 -1.74
N GLY A 168 2.11 -2.55 -1.08
CA GLY A 168 3.06 -3.27 -0.24
C GLY A 168 4.23 -3.92 -0.98
N HIS A 169 4.08 -4.29 -2.27
CA HIS A 169 5.05 -5.11 -2.98
C HIS A 169 5.34 -4.66 -4.41
N GLU A 170 6.54 -5.01 -4.92
CA GLU A 170 6.93 -4.83 -6.32
C GLU A 170 6.43 -6.00 -7.19
N TYR A 171 5.12 -6.09 -7.37
CA TYR A 171 4.49 -7.11 -8.22
C TYR A 171 4.10 -6.62 -9.60
N THR A 172 4.43 -5.37 -9.94
CA THR A 172 3.90 -4.67 -11.12
C THR A 172 4.19 -5.42 -12.41
N LYS A 173 5.40 -5.95 -12.59
CA LYS A 173 5.74 -6.71 -13.81
C LYS A 173 4.84 -7.93 -13.99
N LYS A 174 4.73 -8.78 -12.96
CA LYS A 174 3.89 -9.98 -13.00
C LYS A 174 2.41 -9.63 -13.16
N ASN A 175 1.97 -8.52 -12.56
CA ASN A 175 0.61 -8.03 -12.72
C ASN A 175 0.35 -7.52 -14.14
N SER A 176 1.28 -6.77 -14.71
CA SER A 176 1.17 -6.25 -16.08
C SER A 176 1.09 -7.37 -17.13
N ASP A 177 1.88 -8.42 -16.96
CA ASP A 177 1.85 -9.59 -17.86
C ASP A 177 0.48 -10.30 -17.79
N PHE A 178 -0.09 -10.43 -16.58
CA PHE A 178 -1.44 -10.94 -16.40
C PHE A 178 -2.50 -10.03 -17.04
N CYS A 179 -2.44 -8.73 -16.79
CA CYS A 179 -3.37 -7.77 -17.42
C CYS A 179 -3.30 -7.86 -18.94
N LEU A 180 -2.11 -7.93 -19.53
CA LEU A 180 -1.93 -8.01 -20.97
C LEU A 180 -2.53 -9.30 -21.56
N THR A 181 -2.46 -10.42 -20.83
CA THR A 181 -3.06 -11.69 -21.26
C THR A 181 -4.59 -11.59 -21.39
N HIS A 182 -5.24 -10.78 -20.55
CA HIS A 182 -6.70 -10.68 -20.51
C HIS A 182 -7.25 -9.39 -21.15
N ASP A 183 -6.42 -8.39 -21.45
CA ASP A 183 -6.81 -7.11 -22.04
C ASP A 183 -5.80 -6.64 -23.11
N ALA A 184 -5.43 -7.55 -24.02
CA ALA A 184 -4.40 -7.32 -25.04
C ALA A 184 -4.71 -6.19 -26.03
N SER A 185 -5.96 -5.74 -26.13
CA SER A 185 -6.37 -4.63 -26.99
C SER A 185 -6.18 -3.26 -26.35
N ASN A 186 -5.94 -3.17 -25.05
CA ASN A 186 -5.80 -1.93 -24.29
C ASN A 186 -4.48 -1.22 -24.61
N ASN A 187 -4.55 -0.07 -25.28
CA ASN A 187 -3.37 0.69 -25.67
C ASN A 187 -2.74 1.44 -24.48
N ASP A 188 -3.55 1.90 -23.51
CA ASP A 188 -3.05 2.57 -22.31
C ASP A 188 -2.23 1.59 -21.46
N LEU A 189 -2.71 0.35 -21.33
CA LEU A 189 -1.97 -0.73 -20.68
C LEU A 189 -0.62 -1.01 -21.37
N LYS A 190 -0.58 -1.07 -22.71
CA LYS A 190 0.68 -1.28 -23.45
C LYS A 190 1.68 -0.15 -23.22
N THR A 191 1.20 1.09 -23.23
CA THR A 191 2.02 2.27 -22.94
C THR A 191 2.55 2.22 -21.51
N LYS A 192 1.67 1.88 -20.55
CA LYS A 192 2.07 1.73 -19.13
C LYS A 192 3.13 0.64 -18.94
N ILE A 193 2.97 -0.51 -19.60
CA ILE A 193 3.95 -1.61 -19.58
C ILE A 193 5.32 -1.16 -20.08
N HIS A 194 5.35 -0.38 -21.16
CA HIS A 194 6.62 0.15 -21.67
C HIS A 194 7.34 1.01 -20.62
N HIS A 195 6.65 1.91 -19.95
CA HIS A 195 7.22 2.74 -18.87
C HIS A 195 7.65 1.90 -17.66
N ILE A 196 6.89 0.84 -17.31
CA ILE A 196 7.26 -0.12 -16.25
C ILE A 196 8.58 -0.80 -16.60
N ASP A 197 8.71 -1.32 -17.82
CA ASP A 197 9.91 -2.01 -18.30
C ASP A 197 11.13 -1.09 -18.31
N GLU A 198 10.97 0.20 -18.65
CA GLU A 198 12.04 1.21 -18.57
C GLU A 198 12.51 1.46 -17.13
N LYS A 199 11.56 1.62 -16.18
CA LYS A 199 11.88 1.77 -14.76
C LYS A 199 12.66 0.56 -14.24
N LEU A 200 12.16 -0.66 -14.49
CA LEU A 200 12.80 -1.89 -14.03
C LEU A 200 14.21 -2.09 -14.62
N LYS A 201 14.41 -1.80 -15.91
CA LYS A 201 15.74 -1.82 -16.53
C LYS A 201 16.71 -0.83 -15.87
N SER A 202 16.18 0.26 -15.33
CA SER A 202 16.98 1.28 -14.63
C SER A 202 17.14 0.99 -13.13
N GLY A 203 16.63 -0.14 -12.63
CA GLY A 203 16.65 -0.50 -11.20
C GLY A 203 15.79 0.42 -10.32
N LEU A 204 14.79 1.07 -10.92
CA LEU A 204 13.88 1.98 -10.22
C LEU A 204 12.58 1.28 -9.82
N PRO A 205 11.99 1.61 -8.66
CA PRO A 205 10.68 1.11 -8.27
C PRO A 205 9.61 1.50 -9.29
N THR A 206 8.66 0.61 -9.53
CA THR A 206 7.55 0.91 -10.44
C THR A 206 6.45 1.74 -9.78
N VAL A 207 6.36 1.70 -8.46
CA VAL A 207 5.47 2.54 -7.65
C VAL A 207 6.03 3.96 -7.48
N PRO A 208 5.18 4.98 -7.21
CA PRO A 208 3.73 4.88 -7.22
C PRO A 208 3.16 4.79 -8.65
N SER A 209 1.99 4.13 -8.75
CA SER A 209 1.05 4.37 -9.85
C SER A 209 0.10 5.52 -9.46
N THR A 210 -0.95 5.76 -10.24
CA THR A 210 -2.01 6.70 -9.91
C THR A 210 -3.38 6.02 -9.99
N ILE A 211 -4.39 6.57 -9.33
CA ILE A 211 -5.77 6.06 -9.47
C ILE A 211 -6.18 6.08 -10.95
N LYS A 212 -5.76 7.09 -11.71
CA LYS A 212 -5.98 7.12 -13.16
C LYS A 212 -5.37 5.91 -13.87
N ASP A 213 -4.10 5.62 -13.62
CA ASP A 213 -3.43 4.44 -14.20
C ASP A 213 -4.20 3.15 -13.90
N GLU A 214 -4.67 3.02 -12.65
CA GLU A 214 -5.41 1.81 -12.23
C GLU A 214 -6.80 1.74 -12.87
N LEU A 215 -7.48 2.87 -13.06
CA LEU A 215 -8.77 2.94 -13.77
C LEU A 215 -8.63 2.62 -15.26
N GLU A 216 -7.52 2.97 -15.88
CA GLU A 216 -7.27 2.76 -17.31
C GLU A 216 -6.70 1.36 -17.60
N CYS A 217 -5.89 0.80 -16.69
CA CYS A 217 -5.06 -0.37 -16.98
C CYS A 217 -5.31 -1.60 -16.09
N ASN A 218 -5.80 -1.43 -14.85
CA ASN A 218 -5.97 -2.53 -13.91
C ASN A 218 -7.28 -3.28 -14.13
N ILE A 219 -7.24 -4.51 -14.65
CA ILE A 219 -8.44 -5.29 -14.98
C ILE A 219 -9.31 -5.62 -13.76
N PHE A 220 -8.73 -5.68 -12.56
CA PHE A 220 -9.50 -5.91 -11.33
C PHE A 220 -10.29 -4.66 -10.94
N LEU A 221 -9.67 -3.49 -10.98
CA LEU A 221 -10.35 -2.24 -10.69
C LEU A 221 -11.39 -1.90 -11.78
N ARG A 222 -11.14 -2.31 -13.02
CA ARG A 222 -12.06 -2.13 -14.18
C ARG A 222 -13.19 -3.17 -14.22
N SER A 223 -13.17 -4.18 -13.37
CA SER A 223 -14.25 -5.15 -13.29
C SER A 223 -15.59 -4.46 -12.97
N ASN A 224 -16.62 -4.76 -13.77
CA ASN A 224 -17.93 -4.10 -13.66
C ASN A 224 -18.86 -4.78 -12.64
N ASN A 225 -18.54 -6.00 -12.23
CA ASN A 225 -19.33 -6.78 -11.27
C ASN A 225 -18.48 -7.83 -10.57
N LEU A 226 -19.03 -8.35 -9.48
CA LEU A 226 -18.39 -9.35 -8.63
C LEU A 226 -18.03 -10.64 -9.39
N GLU A 227 -18.89 -11.10 -10.31
CA GLU A 227 -18.65 -12.34 -11.05
C GLU A 227 -17.39 -12.24 -11.92
N THR A 228 -17.25 -11.15 -12.66
CA THR A 228 -16.06 -10.89 -13.49
C THR A 228 -14.80 -10.77 -12.63
N PHE A 229 -14.89 -10.02 -11.51
CA PHE A 229 -13.80 -9.89 -10.55
C PHE A 229 -13.34 -11.25 -10.00
N SER A 230 -14.29 -12.07 -9.53
CA SER A 230 -14.00 -13.39 -8.95
C SER A 230 -13.27 -14.30 -9.96
N LYS A 231 -13.78 -14.36 -11.20
CA LYS A 231 -13.14 -15.14 -12.27
C LYS A 231 -11.70 -14.69 -12.55
N LEU A 232 -11.47 -13.36 -12.60
CA LEU A 232 -10.12 -12.82 -12.81
C LEU A 232 -9.20 -13.13 -11.63
N ARG A 233 -9.71 -13.10 -10.40
CA ARG A 233 -8.91 -13.44 -9.22
C ARG A 233 -8.51 -14.91 -9.21
N ASP A 234 -9.46 -15.82 -9.52
CA ASP A 234 -9.18 -17.26 -9.66
C ASP A 234 -8.11 -17.53 -10.73
N LEU A 235 -8.22 -16.86 -11.88
CA LEU A 235 -7.22 -16.98 -12.96
C LEU A 235 -5.84 -16.47 -12.52
N LYS A 236 -5.80 -15.36 -11.77
CA LYS A 236 -4.54 -14.79 -11.28
C LYS A 236 -3.88 -15.67 -10.22
N ASP A 237 -4.66 -16.38 -9.40
CA ASP A 237 -4.11 -17.29 -8.37
C ASP A 237 -3.41 -18.50 -8.98
N ASN A 238 -3.71 -18.83 -10.22
CA ASN A 238 -3.12 -19.94 -11.00
C ASN A 238 -2.14 -19.47 -12.09
N PHE A 239 -1.86 -18.17 -12.19
CA PHE A 239 -0.93 -17.54 -13.12
C PHE A 239 0.48 -17.46 -12.51
#